data_8086f9e0217c03b88c1af9c345fc44ac
#
_entry.id   8086f9e0217c03b88c1af9c345fc44ac
#
_cell.length_a   1.000
_cell.length_b   1.000
_cell.length_c   1.000
_cell.angle_alpha   90.00
_cell.angle_beta   90.00
_cell.angle_gamma   90.00
#
_symmetry.space_group_name_H-M   'P 1'
#
loop_
_entity.id
_entity.type
_entity.pdbx_description
1 polymer ?
#
loop_
_entity_poly.entity_id
_entity_poly.type
_entity_poly.pdbx_seq_one_letter_code
_entity_poly.pdbx_strand_id
1 'polypeptide(L)'
;ALTTTDPILFMQKKDSYTIQFSSSSQALATRYKGLLIWKSDNPNIVRVDSNGKVTALKKGSATITCTLGNVSCHTYVNVITDSYTGKATDFSMLTATGNQRTYRLFKQNAHNYPRYDSYLAWHGCATCSLATVLGAYNDNYSGILPSSVIDGVEKQFTSNKDWTREHVNRSLRGQMPLSLYGISSILKSSGVDNNYVRTYTDSEAKHDIISHLKTGNSIIFEVRQKNSRT
;
A
#
# COMPACT_ATOMS: atom_id res chain seq x y z
N ALA A 1 28.35 -5.43 7.81
CA ALA A 1 27.31 -4.56 7.25
C ALA A 1 26.47 -3.99 8.37
N LEU A 2 25.99 -2.76 8.23
CA LEU A 2 25.00 -2.17 9.12
C LEU A 2 23.61 -2.39 8.46
N THR A 3 22.66 -3.02 9.18
CA THR A 3 21.35 -3.32 8.65
C THR A 3 20.24 -3.04 9.68
N THR A 4 19.10 -2.59 9.20
CA THR A 4 17.90 -2.34 10.02
C THR A 4 16.85 -3.44 9.79
N THR A 5 16.00 -3.67 10.80
CA THR A 5 14.80 -4.51 10.65
C THR A 5 13.62 -3.74 10.06
N ASP A 6 13.77 -2.42 9.92
CA ASP A 6 12.73 -1.49 9.48
C ASP A 6 13.11 -0.84 8.13
N PRO A 7 13.13 -1.60 7.01
CA PRO A 7 13.51 -1.04 5.72
C PRO A 7 12.49 0.01 5.24
N ILE A 8 11.24 -0.10 5.69
CA ILE A 8 10.17 0.86 5.39
C ILE A 8 9.27 1.03 6.62
N LEU A 9 8.83 2.28 6.87
CA LEU A 9 7.89 2.65 7.91
C LEU A 9 6.74 3.46 7.35
N PHE A 10 5.54 3.19 7.85
CA PHE A 10 4.35 3.99 7.62
C PHE A 10 3.94 4.63 8.94
N MET A 11 3.85 5.96 8.95
CA MET A 11 3.58 6.73 10.16
C MET A 11 2.46 7.73 9.92
N GLN A 12 1.74 8.09 10.95
CA GLN A 12 0.81 9.22 10.95
C GLN A 12 1.52 10.46 11.50
N LYS A 13 1.00 11.63 11.17
CA LYS A 13 1.53 12.89 11.73
C LYS A 13 1.51 12.83 13.25
N LYS A 14 2.61 13.20 13.89
CA LYS A 14 2.90 13.17 15.33
C LYS A 14 3.37 11.82 15.86
N ASP A 15 3.29 10.73 15.08
CA ASP A 15 3.89 9.47 15.50
C ASP A 15 5.39 9.60 15.69
N SER A 16 5.91 8.78 16.58
CA SER A 16 7.35 8.59 16.73
C SER A 16 7.68 7.11 16.88
N TYR A 17 8.85 6.74 16.36
CA TYR A 17 9.35 5.36 16.40
C TYR A 17 10.87 5.36 16.47
N THR A 18 11.46 4.41 17.19
CA THR A 18 12.91 4.22 17.20
C THR A 18 13.28 3.08 16.27
N ILE A 19 14.04 3.40 15.22
CA ILE A 19 14.49 2.43 14.21
C ILE A 19 15.33 1.34 14.90
N GLN A 20 15.02 0.08 14.62
CA GLN A 20 15.69 -1.06 15.19
C GLN A 20 16.73 -1.63 14.22
N PHE A 21 17.85 -2.09 14.76
CA PHE A 21 18.86 -2.80 13.99
C PHE A 21 18.55 -4.31 13.93
N SER A 22 19.01 -4.96 12.86
CA SER A 22 18.98 -6.41 12.79
C SER A 22 19.84 -7.03 13.87
N SER A 23 19.58 -8.30 14.24
CA SER A 23 20.32 -9.02 15.27
C SER A 23 21.84 -9.04 15.01
N SER A 24 22.24 -9.14 13.73
CA SER A 24 23.65 -9.10 13.30
C SER A 24 24.29 -7.72 13.45
N SER A 25 23.51 -6.66 13.47
CA SER A 25 23.99 -5.26 13.57
C SER A 25 23.80 -4.68 14.96
N GLN A 26 22.97 -5.28 15.82
CA GLN A 26 22.63 -4.77 17.14
C GLN A 26 23.85 -4.65 18.06
N ALA A 27 24.73 -5.63 18.05
CA ALA A 27 25.96 -5.60 18.85
C ALA A 27 26.89 -4.44 18.43
N LEU A 28 27.03 -4.21 17.12
CA LEU A 28 27.80 -3.08 16.58
C LEU A 28 27.14 -1.74 16.95
N ALA A 29 25.84 -1.63 16.74
CA ALA A 29 25.08 -0.41 17.06
C ALA A 29 25.17 -0.05 18.55
N THR A 30 25.11 -1.05 19.44
CA THR A 30 25.25 -0.83 20.88
C THR A 30 26.66 -0.41 21.26
N ARG A 31 27.69 -1.10 20.72
CA ARG A 31 29.09 -0.82 21.03
C ARG A 31 29.54 0.58 20.54
N TYR A 32 29.04 1.00 19.40
CA TYR A 32 29.44 2.25 18.75
C TYR A 32 28.30 3.28 18.73
N LYS A 33 27.39 3.23 19.68
CA LYS A 33 26.20 4.11 19.74
C LYS A 33 26.54 5.58 19.58
N GLY A 34 27.59 6.06 20.23
CA GLY A 34 28.02 7.47 20.17
C GLY A 34 28.67 7.89 18.84
N LEU A 35 28.96 6.93 17.95
CA LEU A 35 29.55 7.16 16.64
C LEU A 35 28.52 7.00 15.50
N LEU A 36 27.28 6.62 15.83
CA LEU A 36 26.20 6.51 14.85
C LEU A 36 25.77 7.92 14.44
N ILE A 37 25.75 8.17 13.15
CA ILE A 37 25.28 9.43 12.56
C ILE A 37 23.95 9.18 11.88
N TRP A 38 22.91 9.82 12.39
CA TRP A 38 21.56 9.74 11.85
C TRP A 38 21.22 11.00 11.05
N LYS A 39 20.66 10.84 9.87
CA LYS A 39 20.27 11.92 8.98
C LYS A 39 18.96 11.63 8.29
N SER A 40 18.10 12.63 8.19
CA SER A 40 16.93 12.64 7.31
C SER A 40 17.25 13.47 6.07
N ASP A 41 16.89 12.97 4.89
CA ASP A 41 16.98 13.74 3.64
C ASP A 41 15.89 14.82 3.56
N ASN A 42 14.80 14.67 4.35
CA ASN A 42 13.74 15.67 4.45
C ASN A 42 13.28 15.89 5.91
N PRO A 43 14.03 16.65 6.72
CA PRO A 43 13.76 16.83 8.14
C PRO A 43 12.45 17.61 8.43
N ASN A 44 11.87 18.28 7.42
CA ASN A 44 10.58 18.95 7.54
C ASN A 44 9.40 17.96 7.46
N ILE A 45 9.62 16.77 6.92
CA ILE A 45 8.63 15.69 6.85
C ILE A 45 8.85 14.71 8.00
N VAL A 46 10.07 14.21 8.14
CA VAL A 46 10.46 13.28 9.22
C VAL A 46 11.77 13.76 9.83
N ARG A 47 11.75 14.04 11.12
CA ARG A 47 12.95 14.35 11.88
C ARG A 47 13.47 13.08 12.55
N VAL A 48 14.78 12.94 12.64
CA VAL A 48 15.46 11.89 13.39
C VAL A 48 16.39 12.50 14.43
N ASP A 49 16.46 11.91 15.60
CA ASP A 49 17.41 12.31 16.65
C ASP A 49 18.67 11.42 16.66
N SER A 50 19.61 11.74 17.55
CA SER A 50 20.88 11.01 17.67
C SER A 50 20.73 9.56 18.15
N ASN A 51 19.56 9.15 18.63
CA ASN A 51 19.26 7.79 19.07
C ASN A 51 18.49 6.99 18.00
N GLY A 52 18.27 7.55 16.81
CA GLY A 52 17.51 6.92 15.74
C GLY A 52 16.00 6.98 15.96
N LYS A 53 15.51 7.84 16.87
CA LYS A 53 14.08 8.08 17.04
C LYS A 53 13.60 9.04 15.95
N VAL A 54 12.73 8.54 15.08
CA VAL A 54 12.07 9.31 14.03
C VAL A 54 10.76 9.90 14.55
N THR A 55 10.43 11.10 14.08
CA THR A 55 9.16 11.79 14.39
C THR A 55 8.54 12.30 13.10
N ALA A 56 7.31 11.90 12.82
CA ALA A 56 6.55 12.32 11.65
C ALA A 56 5.94 13.71 11.86
N LEU A 57 6.32 14.69 11.03
CA LEU A 57 5.92 16.08 11.18
C LEU A 57 4.86 16.50 10.16
N LYS A 58 4.95 15.99 8.91
CA LYS A 58 4.10 16.42 7.81
C LYS A 58 3.92 15.25 6.84
N LYS A 59 2.79 15.21 6.12
CA LYS A 59 2.54 14.27 5.01
C LYS A 59 3.66 14.34 3.98
N GLY A 60 4.13 13.18 3.53
CA GLY A 60 5.19 13.02 2.54
C GLY A 60 6.10 11.86 2.90
N SER A 61 7.27 11.81 2.27
CA SER A 61 8.23 10.74 2.49
C SER A 61 9.62 11.31 2.78
N ALA A 62 10.39 10.56 3.54
CA ALA A 62 11.78 10.86 3.81
C ALA A 62 12.60 9.57 3.94
N THR A 63 13.86 9.63 3.55
CA THR A 63 14.84 8.57 3.80
C THR A 63 15.65 8.90 5.03
N ILE A 64 15.65 7.99 5.99
CA ILE A 64 16.49 8.08 7.17
C ILE A 64 17.72 7.22 6.93
N THR A 65 18.88 7.83 7.02
CA THR A 65 20.17 7.16 6.87
C THR A 65 20.86 7.08 8.23
N CYS A 66 21.32 5.89 8.60
CA CYS A 66 22.25 5.70 9.71
C CYS A 66 23.60 5.29 9.17
N THR A 67 24.65 5.99 9.60
CA THR A 67 26.03 5.76 9.16
C THR A 67 26.92 5.44 10.35
N LEU A 68 27.80 4.47 10.19
CA LEU A 68 28.88 4.11 11.11
C LEU A 68 30.19 3.93 10.30
N GLY A 69 31.07 4.91 10.39
CA GLY A 69 32.29 4.93 9.55
C GLY A 69 31.89 4.91 8.05
N ASN A 70 32.33 3.88 7.33
CA ASN A 70 32.10 3.73 5.89
C ASN A 70 30.87 2.87 5.53
N VAL A 71 30.07 2.46 6.52
CA VAL A 71 28.87 1.64 6.28
C VAL A 71 27.62 2.41 6.64
N SER A 72 26.56 2.21 5.87
CA SER A 72 25.27 2.82 6.13
C SER A 72 24.12 1.84 5.94
N CYS A 73 22.98 2.16 6.56
CA CYS A 73 21.69 1.54 6.27
C CYS A 73 20.63 2.63 6.14
N HIS A 74 19.53 2.26 5.50
CA HIS A 74 18.43 3.19 5.19
C HIS A 74 17.11 2.65 5.71
N THR A 75 16.25 3.57 6.16
CA THR A 75 14.83 3.33 6.44
C THR A 75 14.03 4.35 5.67
N TYR A 76 13.13 3.87 4.80
CA TYR A 76 12.22 4.73 4.03
C TYR A 76 10.96 4.98 4.84
N VAL A 77 10.68 6.25 5.14
CA VAL A 77 9.55 6.63 5.99
C VAL A 77 8.49 7.34 5.16
N ASN A 78 7.28 6.80 5.17
CA ASN A 78 6.11 7.37 4.52
C ASN A 78 5.15 7.89 5.59
N VAL A 79 4.90 9.20 5.60
CA VAL A 79 3.92 9.84 6.48
C VAL A 79 2.61 9.99 5.74
N ILE A 80 1.62 9.22 6.16
CA ILE A 80 0.28 9.17 5.58
C ILE A 80 -0.68 10.07 6.36
N THR A 81 -1.83 10.39 5.79
CA THR A 81 -2.88 11.18 6.46
C THR A 81 -4.02 10.30 6.94
N ASP A 82 -4.61 10.67 8.07
CA ASP A 82 -5.68 9.92 8.73
C ASP A 82 -7.03 9.97 8.02
N SER A 83 -7.26 10.97 7.17
CA SER A 83 -8.58 11.18 6.60
C SER A 83 -8.52 11.49 5.12
N TYR A 84 -9.28 10.70 4.36
CA TYR A 84 -9.62 10.98 2.98
C TYR A 84 -11.01 11.61 2.94
N THR A 85 -11.06 12.93 3.09
CA THR A 85 -12.27 13.71 2.90
C THR A 85 -12.24 14.29 1.50
N GLY A 86 -13.12 13.83 0.61
CA GLY A 86 -13.25 14.44 -0.71
C GLY A 86 -13.09 13.50 -1.90
N LYS A 87 -12.79 14.08 -3.04
CA LYS A 87 -12.54 13.44 -4.35
C LYS A 87 -11.27 12.58 -4.34
N ALA A 88 -11.00 11.87 -5.44
CA ALA A 88 -9.73 11.14 -5.62
C ALA A 88 -8.52 12.00 -5.22
N THR A 89 -7.59 11.40 -4.49
CA THR A 89 -6.42 12.09 -3.94
C THR A 89 -5.16 11.35 -4.34
N ASP A 90 -4.20 12.09 -4.87
CA ASP A 90 -2.90 11.54 -5.19
C ASP A 90 -1.99 11.58 -3.94
N PHE A 91 -1.23 10.52 -3.76
CA PHE A 91 -0.17 10.47 -2.76
C PHE A 91 0.99 9.63 -3.28
N SER A 92 2.20 10.01 -2.85
CA SER A 92 3.41 9.28 -3.20
C SER A 92 4.04 8.69 -1.96
N MET A 93 4.59 7.50 -2.12
CA MET A 93 5.29 6.77 -1.06
C MET A 93 6.61 6.23 -1.59
N LEU A 94 7.61 6.12 -0.73
CA LEU A 94 8.84 5.38 -1.01
C LEU A 94 8.57 3.88 -0.90
N THR A 95 9.11 3.12 -1.85
CA THR A 95 9.13 1.65 -1.80
C THR A 95 10.30 1.15 -0.95
N ALA A 96 10.37 -0.15 -0.70
CA ALA A 96 11.49 -0.76 0.02
C ALA A 96 12.85 -0.63 -0.70
N THR A 97 12.85 -0.28 -1.98
CA THR A 97 14.05 0.00 -2.78
C THR A 97 14.40 1.50 -2.85
N GLY A 98 13.62 2.35 -2.16
CA GLY A 98 13.80 3.78 -2.17
C GLY A 98 13.20 4.51 -3.38
N ASN A 99 12.60 3.79 -4.32
CA ASN A 99 11.91 4.39 -5.45
C ASN A 99 10.58 5.00 -5.00
N GLN A 100 10.19 6.09 -5.62
CA GLN A 100 8.90 6.70 -5.38
C GLN A 100 7.82 6.00 -6.19
N ARG A 101 6.70 5.67 -5.54
CA ARG A 101 5.49 5.18 -6.20
C ARG A 101 4.32 6.11 -5.88
N THR A 102 3.60 6.54 -6.92
CA THR A 102 2.45 7.42 -6.78
C THR A 102 1.16 6.63 -6.95
N TYR A 103 0.22 6.88 -6.07
CA TYR A 103 -1.10 6.26 -6.03
C TYR A 103 -2.17 7.33 -6.18
N ARG A 104 -3.25 6.99 -6.90
CA ARG A 104 -4.49 7.75 -6.87
C ARG A 104 -5.53 6.94 -6.12
N LEU A 105 -5.99 7.47 -5.00
CA LEU A 105 -7.09 6.88 -4.24
C LEU A 105 -8.43 7.29 -4.86
N PHE A 106 -9.20 6.30 -5.24
CA PHE A 106 -10.55 6.50 -5.78
C PHE A 106 -11.59 6.31 -4.68
N LYS A 107 -12.53 7.23 -4.63
CA LYS A 107 -13.67 7.17 -3.72
C LYS A 107 -14.87 6.60 -4.48
N GLN A 108 -15.38 5.46 -4.04
CA GLN A 108 -16.46 4.76 -4.76
C GLN A 108 -17.75 5.57 -4.90
N ASN A 109 -18.03 6.47 -3.97
CA ASN A 109 -19.22 7.33 -3.95
C ASN A 109 -18.92 8.78 -4.39
N ALA A 110 -17.89 9.01 -5.17
CA ALA A 110 -17.49 10.35 -5.60
C ALA A 110 -18.35 10.92 -6.75
N HIS A 111 -19.19 10.10 -7.36
CA HIS A 111 -20.06 10.47 -8.50
C HIS A 111 -19.29 11.12 -9.67
N ASN A 112 -18.12 10.56 -9.98
CA ASN A 112 -17.24 11.03 -11.06
C ASN A 112 -17.16 10.04 -12.23
N TYR A 113 -18.04 9.05 -12.28
CA TYR A 113 -18.03 7.95 -13.23
C TYR A 113 -19.42 7.74 -13.84
N PRO A 114 -19.94 8.67 -14.66
CA PRO A 114 -21.36 8.81 -15.00
C PRO A 114 -22.07 7.51 -15.41
N ARG A 115 -21.36 6.63 -16.14
CA ARG A 115 -21.89 5.33 -16.56
C ARG A 115 -22.03 4.32 -15.43
N TYR A 116 -21.21 4.45 -14.38
CA TYR A 116 -21.05 3.46 -13.32
C TYR A 116 -21.28 4.00 -11.91
N ASP A 117 -21.71 5.24 -11.77
CA ASP A 117 -21.82 5.90 -10.46
C ASP A 117 -22.68 5.11 -9.47
N SER A 118 -23.84 4.63 -9.90
CA SER A 118 -24.74 3.85 -9.04
C SER A 118 -24.12 2.51 -8.61
N TYR A 119 -23.44 1.83 -9.56
CA TYR A 119 -22.75 0.58 -9.27
C TYR A 119 -21.58 0.80 -8.31
N LEU A 120 -20.73 1.78 -8.61
CA LEU A 120 -19.54 2.07 -7.79
C LEU A 120 -19.91 2.53 -6.39
N ALA A 121 -20.98 3.32 -6.23
CA ALA A 121 -21.42 3.76 -4.91
C ALA A 121 -21.76 2.60 -3.96
N TRP A 122 -22.32 1.51 -4.49
CA TRP A 122 -22.76 0.38 -3.68
C TRP A 122 -21.77 -0.80 -3.67
N HIS A 123 -21.01 -0.99 -4.77
CA HIS A 123 -20.19 -2.18 -4.99
C HIS A 123 -18.76 -1.87 -5.42
N GLY A 124 -18.35 -0.60 -5.39
CA GLY A 124 -17.10 -0.13 -5.98
C GLY A 124 -15.83 -0.35 -5.16
N CYS A 125 -15.91 -0.87 -3.94
CA CYS A 125 -14.73 -1.00 -3.07
C CYS A 125 -13.60 -1.80 -3.73
N ALA A 126 -13.90 -2.96 -4.27
CA ALA A 126 -12.93 -3.81 -4.96
C ALA A 126 -12.37 -3.15 -6.22
N THR A 127 -13.25 -2.55 -7.03
CA THR A 127 -12.88 -1.89 -8.29
C THR A 127 -12.02 -0.65 -8.06
N CYS A 128 -12.36 0.18 -7.08
CA CYS A 128 -11.57 1.35 -6.73
C CYS A 128 -10.19 0.96 -6.16
N SER A 129 -10.14 -0.06 -5.30
CA SER A 129 -8.87 -0.58 -4.77
C SER A 129 -7.99 -1.14 -5.88
N LEU A 130 -8.57 -1.90 -6.80
CA LEU A 130 -7.86 -2.46 -7.94
C LEU A 130 -7.33 -1.36 -8.88
N ALA A 131 -8.13 -0.36 -9.20
CA ALA A 131 -7.71 0.77 -10.03
C ALA A 131 -6.55 1.54 -9.37
N THR A 132 -6.61 1.74 -8.06
CA THR A 132 -5.53 2.39 -7.29
C THR A 132 -4.22 1.63 -7.42
N VAL A 133 -4.23 0.32 -7.24
CA VAL A 133 -3.02 -0.52 -7.31
C VAL A 133 -2.52 -0.64 -8.75
N LEU A 134 -3.39 -0.95 -9.71
CA LEU A 134 -3.03 -1.05 -11.12
C LEU A 134 -2.37 0.22 -11.63
N GLY A 135 -2.95 1.37 -11.33
CA GLY A 135 -2.41 2.67 -11.74
C GLY A 135 -1.01 2.91 -11.19
N ALA A 136 -0.80 2.59 -9.92
CA ALA A 136 0.48 2.79 -9.24
C ALA A 136 1.59 1.85 -9.74
N TYR A 137 1.25 0.60 -10.09
CA TYR A 137 2.21 -0.39 -10.54
C TYR A 137 2.48 -0.36 -12.04
N ASN A 138 1.63 0.29 -12.82
CA ASN A 138 1.84 0.52 -14.25
C ASN A 138 2.29 1.95 -14.58
N ASP A 139 2.72 2.72 -13.59
CA ASP A 139 3.15 4.12 -13.73
C ASP A 139 2.10 5.03 -14.41
N ASN A 140 0.83 4.65 -14.31
CA ASN A 140 -0.30 5.35 -14.91
C ASN A 140 -1.42 5.62 -13.89
N TYR A 141 -1.04 6.14 -12.73
CA TYR A 141 -1.94 6.35 -11.60
C TYR A 141 -3.12 7.30 -11.89
N SER A 142 -2.98 8.17 -12.90
CA SER A 142 -4.04 9.11 -13.29
C SER A 142 -4.91 8.61 -14.45
N GLY A 143 -4.42 7.65 -15.24
CA GLY A 143 -5.10 7.14 -16.43
C GLY A 143 -5.94 5.88 -16.19
N ILE A 144 -5.59 5.08 -15.18
CA ILE A 144 -6.37 3.88 -14.84
C ILE A 144 -7.48 4.27 -13.85
N LEU A 145 -8.70 4.33 -14.34
CA LEU A 145 -9.90 4.70 -13.60
C LEU A 145 -10.71 3.45 -13.19
N PRO A 146 -11.54 3.50 -12.13
CA PRO A 146 -12.47 2.43 -11.81
C PRO A 146 -13.38 2.03 -12.99
N SER A 147 -13.83 2.98 -13.78
CA SER A 147 -14.59 2.72 -15.01
C SER A 147 -13.78 1.95 -16.06
N SER A 148 -12.51 2.28 -16.23
CA SER A 148 -11.60 1.55 -17.15
C SER A 148 -11.39 0.12 -16.73
N VAL A 149 -11.34 -0.14 -15.41
CA VAL A 149 -11.24 -1.49 -14.86
C VAL A 149 -12.49 -2.30 -15.17
N ILE A 150 -13.68 -1.71 -15.00
CA ILE A 150 -14.94 -2.38 -15.33
C ILE A 150 -15.00 -2.72 -16.84
N ASP A 151 -14.72 -1.75 -17.70
CA ASP A 151 -14.70 -1.95 -19.16
C ASP A 151 -13.66 -3.01 -19.58
N GLY A 152 -12.49 -3.03 -18.92
CA GLY A 152 -11.45 -4.02 -19.18
C GLY A 152 -11.86 -5.43 -18.77
N VAL A 153 -12.50 -5.58 -17.62
CA VAL A 153 -13.00 -6.85 -17.15
C VAL A 153 -14.14 -7.36 -18.03
N GLU A 154 -15.08 -6.52 -18.41
CA GLU A 154 -16.14 -6.89 -19.35
C GLU A 154 -15.56 -7.43 -20.67
N LYS A 155 -14.52 -6.78 -21.23
CA LYS A 155 -13.86 -7.26 -22.44
C LYS A 155 -13.16 -8.60 -22.26
N GLN A 156 -12.45 -8.78 -21.15
CA GLN A 156 -11.78 -10.06 -20.84
C GLN A 156 -12.77 -11.19 -20.65
N PHE A 157 -13.90 -10.90 -20.02
CA PHE A 157 -14.95 -11.88 -19.79
C PHE A 157 -15.61 -12.36 -21.09
N THR A 158 -15.88 -11.46 -22.00
CA THR A 158 -16.45 -11.82 -23.30
C THR A 158 -15.46 -12.59 -24.18
N SER A 159 -14.15 -12.45 -23.94
CA SER A 159 -13.08 -13.07 -24.73
C SER A 159 -12.47 -14.33 -24.09
N ASN A 160 -12.59 -14.53 -22.79
CA ASN A 160 -11.90 -15.60 -22.06
C ASN A 160 -12.90 -16.51 -21.33
N LYS A 161 -13.05 -17.74 -21.83
CA LYS A 161 -13.95 -18.77 -21.27
C LYS A 161 -13.59 -19.27 -19.89
N ASP A 162 -12.36 -18.98 -19.40
CA ASP A 162 -11.85 -19.43 -18.10
C ASP A 162 -12.31 -18.54 -16.93
N TRP A 163 -12.91 -17.41 -17.23
CA TRP A 163 -13.61 -16.62 -16.24
C TRP A 163 -14.97 -17.26 -15.99
N THR A 164 -15.05 -18.08 -14.96
CA THR A 164 -16.29 -18.77 -14.64
C THR A 164 -17.42 -17.75 -14.42
N ARG A 165 -18.59 -18.08 -14.92
CA ARG A 165 -19.84 -17.31 -14.78
C ARG A 165 -20.10 -16.82 -13.36
N GLU A 166 -19.53 -17.46 -12.37
CA GLU A 166 -19.62 -17.12 -10.95
C GLU A 166 -18.86 -15.83 -10.59
N HIS A 167 -17.74 -15.56 -11.23
CA HIS A 167 -16.92 -14.36 -10.97
C HIS A 167 -17.46 -13.12 -11.67
N VAL A 168 -18.24 -13.32 -12.71
CA VAL A 168 -18.87 -12.27 -13.52
C VAL A 168 -20.38 -12.30 -13.37
N ASN A 169 -20.86 -13.19 -12.54
CA ASN A 169 -22.27 -13.40 -12.39
C ASN A 169 -22.98 -12.13 -11.95
N ARG A 170 -23.84 -11.66 -12.85
CA ARG A 170 -24.72 -10.49 -12.73
C ARG A 170 -24.18 -9.20 -13.29
N SER A 171 -23.03 -9.19 -13.95
CA SER A 171 -22.52 -8.04 -14.68
C SER A 171 -23.44 -7.57 -15.83
N LEU A 172 -24.26 -8.46 -16.37
CA LEU A 172 -25.29 -8.14 -17.36
C LEU A 172 -26.27 -7.05 -16.90
N ARG A 173 -26.22 -6.63 -15.64
CA ARG A 173 -26.97 -5.51 -15.07
C ARG A 173 -26.07 -4.41 -14.48
N GLY A 174 -24.81 -4.35 -14.86
CA GLY A 174 -23.83 -3.38 -14.28
C GLY A 174 -23.41 -3.71 -12.86
N GLN A 175 -23.58 -4.95 -12.41
CA GLN A 175 -23.19 -5.42 -11.08
C GLN A 175 -22.09 -6.47 -11.23
N MET A 176 -20.85 -6.06 -11.03
CA MET A 176 -19.69 -6.92 -11.13
C MET A 176 -18.97 -7.01 -9.78
N PRO A 177 -19.33 -7.97 -8.91
CA PRO A 177 -18.59 -8.19 -7.69
C PRO A 177 -17.22 -8.79 -8.05
N LEU A 178 -16.14 -8.06 -7.82
CA LEU A 178 -14.79 -8.60 -7.88
C LEU A 178 -14.48 -9.32 -6.58
N SER A 179 -14.27 -10.63 -6.64
CA SER A 179 -13.67 -11.37 -5.53
C SER A 179 -12.17 -11.07 -5.43
N LEU A 180 -11.56 -11.33 -4.29
CA LEU A 180 -10.11 -11.19 -4.13
C LEU A 180 -9.34 -12.08 -5.13
N TYR A 181 -9.88 -13.25 -5.48
CA TYR A 181 -9.33 -14.10 -6.52
C TYR A 181 -9.38 -13.41 -7.91
N GLY A 182 -10.52 -12.81 -8.25
CA GLY A 182 -10.67 -12.05 -9.48
C GLY A 182 -9.71 -10.85 -9.55
N ILE A 183 -9.55 -10.13 -8.45
CA ILE A 183 -8.57 -9.05 -8.33
C ILE A 183 -7.15 -9.57 -8.60
N SER A 184 -6.76 -10.67 -7.97
CA SER A 184 -5.44 -11.30 -8.18
C SER A 184 -5.23 -11.68 -9.65
N SER A 185 -6.23 -12.24 -10.30
CA SER A 185 -6.15 -12.62 -11.71
C SER A 185 -5.98 -11.42 -12.64
N ILE A 186 -6.70 -10.33 -12.38
CA ILE A 186 -6.56 -9.08 -13.15
C ILE A 186 -5.17 -8.47 -12.96
N LEU A 187 -4.67 -8.42 -11.73
CA LEU A 187 -3.33 -7.91 -11.45
C LEU A 187 -2.27 -8.70 -12.23
N LYS A 188 -2.33 -10.05 -12.20
CA LYS A 188 -1.41 -10.92 -12.94
C LYS A 188 -1.48 -10.70 -14.44
N SER A 189 -2.68 -10.65 -15.02
CA SER A 189 -2.86 -10.41 -16.45
C SER A 189 -2.39 -9.02 -16.90
N SER A 190 -2.29 -8.08 -15.95
CA SER A 190 -1.79 -6.72 -16.17
C SER A 190 -0.29 -6.57 -15.85
N GLY A 191 0.42 -7.68 -15.65
CA GLY A 191 1.86 -7.67 -15.38
C GLY A 191 2.24 -7.32 -13.94
N VAL A 192 1.26 -7.24 -13.03
CA VAL A 192 1.51 -6.99 -11.61
C VAL A 192 1.59 -8.31 -10.87
N ASP A 193 2.82 -8.68 -10.49
CA ASP A 193 3.04 -9.89 -9.68
C ASP A 193 2.38 -9.76 -8.32
N ASN A 194 1.66 -10.79 -7.92
CA ASN A 194 0.92 -10.80 -6.67
C ASN A 194 0.65 -12.20 -6.16
N ASN A 195 0.41 -12.32 -4.86
CA ASN A 195 -0.03 -13.52 -4.19
C ASN A 195 -1.43 -13.33 -3.61
N TYR A 196 -2.32 -14.27 -3.92
CA TYR A 196 -3.60 -14.39 -3.23
C TYR A 196 -3.41 -15.28 -2.00
N VAL A 197 -3.62 -14.69 -0.82
CA VAL A 197 -3.49 -15.40 0.47
C VAL A 197 -4.84 -15.43 1.16
N ARG A 198 -5.21 -16.57 1.69
CA ARG A 198 -6.38 -16.74 2.55
C ARG A 198 -5.89 -17.02 3.96
N THR A 199 -6.13 -16.09 4.87
CA THR A 199 -5.82 -16.24 6.29
C THR A 199 -7.03 -16.72 7.06
N TYR A 200 -6.82 -17.48 8.12
CA TYR A 200 -7.90 -18.11 8.88
C TYR A 200 -8.07 -17.53 10.27
N THR A 201 -7.03 -16.85 10.79
CA THR A 201 -7.05 -16.21 12.11
C THR A 201 -6.60 -14.75 12.01
N ASP A 202 -7.04 -13.92 12.97
CA ASP A 202 -6.63 -12.52 13.05
C ASP A 202 -5.11 -12.38 13.26
N SER A 203 -4.49 -13.34 13.96
CA SER A 203 -3.05 -13.35 14.20
C SER A 203 -2.26 -13.62 12.92
N GLU A 204 -2.67 -14.62 12.12
CA GLU A 204 -2.07 -14.92 10.82
C GLU A 204 -2.23 -13.74 9.86
N ALA A 205 -3.44 -13.18 9.77
CA ALA A 205 -3.71 -12.02 8.92
C ALA A 205 -2.82 -10.84 9.30
N LYS A 206 -2.69 -10.54 10.59
CA LYS A 206 -1.83 -9.45 11.07
C LYS A 206 -0.36 -9.69 10.74
N HIS A 207 0.12 -10.92 10.91
CA HIS A 207 1.50 -11.30 10.60
C HIS A 207 1.77 -11.12 9.10
N ASP A 208 0.91 -11.66 8.25
CA ASP A 208 1.07 -11.62 6.79
C ASP A 208 1.00 -10.18 6.27
N ILE A 209 0.04 -9.38 6.76
CA ILE A 209 -0.07 -7.96 6.41
C ILE A 209 1.21 -7.21 6.76
N ILE A 210 1.69 -7.33 8.00
CA ILE A 210 2.90 -6.63 8.45
C ILE A 210 4.12 -7.09 7.66
N SER A 211 4.28 -8.38 7.45
CA SER A 211 5.42 -8.96 6.72
C SER A 211 5.42 -8.46 5.26
N HIS A 212 4.26 -8.43 4.61
CA HIS A 212 4.17 -7.95 3.23
C HIS A 212 4.40 -6.43 3.14
N LEU A 213 3.82 -5.63 4.04
CA LEU A 213 4.04 -4.18 4.04
C LEU A 213 5.52 -3.81 4.25
N LYS A 214 6.28 -4.62 4.99
CA LYS A 214 7.74 -4.44 5.14
C LYS A 214 8.51 -4.60 3.82
N THR A 215 7.95 -5.25 2.83
CA THR A 215 8.53 -5.29 1.48
C THR A 215 8.30 -4.00 0.68
N GLY A 216 7.49 -3.07 1.18
CA GLY A 216 7.12 -1.83 0.49
C GLY A 216 6.07 -2.02 -0.60
N ASN A 217 5.41 -3.17 -0.64
CA ASN A 217 4.37 -3.48 -1.60
C ASN A 217 2.96 -3.22 -1.04
N SER A 218 2.00 -3.08 -1.94
CA SER A 218 0.61 -2.81 -1.59
C SER A 218 -0.15 -4.08 -1.21
N ILE A 219 -1.16 -3.92 -0.38
CA ILE A 219 -2.11 -4.98 -0.04
C ILE A 219 -3.53 -4.52 -0.37
N ILE A 220 -4.31 -5.40 -0.98
CA ILE A 220 -5.76 -5.29 -1.05
C ILE A 220 -6.33 -6.38 -0.14
N PHE A 221 -7.09 -5.99 0.87
CA PHE A 221 -7.72 -6.94 1.78
C PHE A 221 -9.20 -6.66 1.98
N GLU A 222 -9.96 -7.70 2.21
CA GLU A 222 -11.40 -7.62 2.49
C GLU A 222 -11.61 -7.50 4.00
N VAL A 223 -12.39 -6.52 4.40
CA VAL A 223 -12.83 -6.34 5.79
C VAL A 223 -14.31 -6.70 5.87
N ARG A 224 -14.65 -7.66 6.73
CA ARG A 224 -16.03 -8.02 7.03
C ARG A 224 -16.43 -7.43 8.38
N GLN A 225 -17.53 -6.71 8.40
CA GLN A 225 -18.10 -6.27 9.65
C GLN A 225 -18.60 -7.50 10.43
N LYS A 226 -18.12 -7.66 11.66
CA LYS A 226 -18.66 -8.68 12.56
C LYS A 226 -20.11 -8.29 12.85
N ASN A 227 -21.06 -9.09 12.38
CA ASN A 227 -22.47 -8.86 12.72
C ASN A 227 -22.58 -8.91 14.24
N SER A 228 -22.81 -7.77 14.87
CA SER A 228 -23.30 -7.72 16.22
C SER A 228 -24.77 -8.18 16.16
N ARG A 229 -24.99 -9.48 16.34
CA ARG A 229 -26.31 -9.95 16.73
C ARG A 229 -26.50 -9.51 18.18
N THR A 230 -27.22 -8.44 18.37
CA THR A 230 -27.90 -8.12 19.63
C THR A 230 -29.00 -9.15 19.86
#